data_e6857f4ab21ef126ecae5e479b3ef45b
#
_entry.id   e6857f4ab21ef126ecae5e479b3ef45b
#
_cell.length_a   1.000
_cell.length_b   1.000
_cell.length_c   1.000
_cell.angle_alpha   90.00
_cell.angle_beta   90.00
_cell.angle_gamma   90.00
#
_symmetry.space_group_name_H-M   'P 1'
#
loop_
_entity.id
_entity.type
_entity.pdbx_description
1 polymer ?
#
loop_
_entity_poly.entity_id
_entity_poly.type
_entity_poly.pdbx_seq_one_letter_code
_entity_poly.pdbx_strand_id
1 'polypeptide(L)'
;MKKKNTMRKLLRYLKKYWLLLILSLLFAALTVAMTLYLPILIGQAVDLIVAPGQVEFSTIARLLLKMGILIGATALSQWIMNACNNRITYRTVRDIRSDAFARLEILPLRYIDAHSYGEIVSRMIADVDQFADGLLMGFTQFFTGVLTIVGTLLFMLWMNPLITLVVVVITPVSLFVASFIARKTYAMFKEQSAARGEQTGIIDEMVGNQKVVQAFGYQDRAQGRFDEVNERLRKCSLRAIFFSSITNPSTRFVNSLVYAGVCVAGALSAVHGGISVGQLTSFLSYANQYTKPFNEISGVVTELQNALACADRIFELIEETPQTPEPADAKTLTDPDGSVALEDVSFSYVPEQHLIEHFDLAAKPGQRIAIVGPTGCGKTTIINLLMRFYDVDSGCIRVGGEDIRQLTRGSLRTSYGMVLQDTWLKTGTIRENIVMGKPDATDEEIIAAAKASHAHGFIRRLPQGYNTPITEDGGGLSQGQKQLLCITRVMLCLPPMLILDEATSSIDTRTEIKIQEAFNRLMQGRTSFIVAHRLSTIREADVILVMKDGHIIEQGNHRTLLEKNGFYAELYRSQFDI
;
A
#
# COMPACT_ATOMS: atom_id res chain seq x y z
N MET A 1 0.11 -20.67 -13.08
CA MET A 1 -0.64 -21.13 -11.89
C MET A 1 -1.05 -19.96 -10.99
N LYS A 2 -0.21 -18.96 -10.67
CA LYS A 2 -0.55 -17.78 -9.80
C LYS A 2 -1.81 -17.04 -10.26
N LYS A 3 -1.93 -16.59 -11.51
CA LYS A 3 -3.11 -15.83 -12.01
C LYS A 3 -4.46 -16.53 -11.82
N LYS A 4 -4.51 -17.87 -11.90
CA LYS A 4 -5.75 -18.66 -11.71
C LYS A 4 -6.20 -18.65 -10.24
N ASN A 5 -5.27 -18.53 -9.32
CA ASN A 5 -5.53 -18.45 -7.88
C ASN A 5 -6.07 -17.07 -7.48
N THR A 6 -5.48 -15.98 -8.01
CA THR A 6 -5.93 -14.59 -7.79
C THR A 6 -7.36 -14.38 -8.27
N MET A 7 -7.72 -14.87 -9.44
CA MET A 7 -9.10 -14.81 -9.95
C MET A 7 -10.10 -15.56 -9.06
N ARG A 8 -9.72 -16.73 -8.52
CA ARG A 8 -10.56 -17.48 -7.60
C ARG A 8 -10.78 -16.75 -6.28
N LYS A 9 -9.75 -16.08 -5.77
CA LYS A 9 -9.85 -15.25 -4.56
C LYS A 9 -10.78 -14.06 -4.79
N LEU A 10 -10.58 -13.35 -5.90
CA LEU A 10 -11.45 -12.24 -6.29
C LEU A 10 -12.93 -12.67 -6.40
N LEU A 11 -13.19 -13.81 -7.04
CA LEU A 11 -14.57 -14.34 -7.13
C LEU A 11 -15.20 -14.64 -5.77
N ARG A 12 -14.39 -14.94 -4.73
CA ARG A 12 -14.89 -15.12 -3.37
C ARG A 12 -15.43 -13.82 -2.79
N TYR A 13 -14.74 -12.70 -3.00
CA TYR A 13 -15.21 -11.37 -2.57
C TYR A 13 -16.44 -10.94 -3.36
N LEU A 14 -16.45 -11.14 -4.68
CA LEU A 14 -17.57 -10.81 -5.56
C LEU A 14 -18.82 -11.64 -5.25
N LYS A 15 -18.67 -12.90 -4.82
CA LYS A 15 -19.78 -13.77 -4.45
C LYS A 15 -20.67 -13.15 -3.36
N LYS A 16 -20.12 -12.33 -2.48
CA LYS A 16 -20.88 -11.59 -1.46
C LYS A 16 -21.92 -10.62 -2.08
N TYR A 17 -21.66 -10.16 -3.31
CA TYR A 17 -22.46 -9.16 -4.02
C TYR A 17 -23.15 -9.73 -5.27
N TRP A 18 -23.40 -11.04 -5.30
CA TRP A 18 -23.92 -11.76 -6.47
C TRP A 18 -25.25 -11.21 -7.02
N LEU A 19 -26.15 -10.72 -6.12
CA LEU A 19 -27.42 -10.11 -6.53
C LEU A 19 -27.19 -8.81 -7.34
N LEU A 20 -26.29 -7.95 -6.88
CA LEU A 20 -25.93 -6.73 -7.61
C LEU A 20 -25.25 -7.05 -8.94
N LEU A 21 -24.46 -8.13 -8.99
CA LEU A 21 -23.79 -8.59 -10.19
C LEU A 21 -24.78 -9.09 -11.25
N ILE A 22 -25.77 -9.90 -10.85
CA ILE A 22 -26.84 -10.34 -11.74
C ILE A 22 -27.67 -9.14 -12.22
N LEU A 23 -28.00 -8.21 -11.33
CA LEU A 23 -28.74 -7.01 -11.69
C LEU A 23 -27.97 -6.15 -12.69
N SER A 24 -26.67 -5.96 -12.48
CA SER A 24 -25.79 -5.25 -13.42
C SER A 24 -25.76 -5.92 -14.79
N LEU A 25 -25.59 -7.24 -14.87
CA LEU A 25 -25.57 -7.97 -16.13
C LEU A 25 -26.93 -7.91 -16.87
N LEU A 26 -28.03 -7.98 -16.11
CA LEU A 26 -29.38 -7.86 -16.68
C LEU A 26 -29.58 -6.46 -17.29
N PHE A 27 -29.21 -5.39 -16.55
CA PHE A 27 -29.33 -4.04 -17.08
C PHE A 27 -28.32 -3.76 -18.20
N ALA A 28 -27.14 -4.40 -18.22
CA ALA A 28 -26.21 -4.34 -19.34
C ALA A 28 -26.84 -4.94 -20.61
N ALA A 29 -27.41 -6.14 -20.50
CA ALA A 29 -28.08 -6.78 -21.63
C ALA A 29 -29.29 -5.98 -22.12
N LEU A 30 -30.08 -5.42 -21.21
CA LEU A 30 -31.22 -4.57 -21.53
C LEU A 30 -30.79 -3.28 -22.23
N THR A 31 -29.73 -2.62 -21.73
CA THR A 31 -29.13 -1.41 -22.33
C THR A 31 -28.66 -1.70 -23.75
N VAL A 32 -27.90 -2.80 -23.96
CA VAL A 32 -27.42 -3.19 -25.27
C VAL A 32 -28.59 -3.50 -26.22
N ALA A 33 -29.58 -4.27 -25.79
CA ALA A 33 -30.75 -4.60 -26.63
C ALA A 33 -31.51 -3.35 -27.06
N MET A 34 -31.77 -2.43 -26.12
CA MET A 34 -32.45 -1.16 -26.46
C MET A 34 -31.59 -0.27 -27.37
N THR A 35 -30.29 -0.20 -27.17
CA THR A 35 -29.36 0.55 -28.01
C THR A 35 -29.33 -0.02 -29.44
N LEU A 36 -29.36 -1.34 -29.58
CA LEU A 36 -29.36 -2.01 -30.86
C LEU A 36 -30.74 -1.96 -31.59
N TYR A 37 -31.82 -1.74 -30.85
CA TYR A 37 -33.14 -1.57 -31.45
C TYR A 37 -33.33 -0.19 -32.08
N LEU A 38 -32.60 0.83 -31.62
CA LEU A 38 -32.71 2.22 -32.10
C LEU A 38 -32.43 2.37 -33.61
N PRO A 39 -31.37 1.75 -34.22
CA PRO A 39 -31.13 1.82 -35.66
C PRO A 39 -32.29 1.28 -36.50
N ILE A 40 -33.03 0.26 -36.00
CA ILE A 40 -34.22 -0.27 -36.71
C ILE A 40 -35.31 0.78 -36.80
N LEU A 41 -35.59 1.49 -35.66
CA LEU A 41 -36.58 2.56 -35.65
C LEU A 41 -36.16 3.72 -36.58
N ILE A 42 -34.85 4.04 -36.63
CA ILE A 42 -34.31 5.05 -37.57
C ILE A 42 -34.52 4.59 -39.01
N GLY A 43 -34.23 3.32 -39.34
CA GLY A 43 -34.46 2.77 -40.66
C GLY A 43 -35.93 2.83 -41.06
N GLN A 44 -36.83 2.45 -40.15
CA GLN A 44 -38.28 2.57 -40.41
C GLN A 44 -38.72 4.01 -40.66
N ALA A 45 -38.14 4.99 -39.97
CA ALA A 45 -38.43 6.40 -40.19
C ALA A 45 -37.93 6.86 -41.59
N VAL A 46 -36.75 6.37 -42.02
CA VAL A 46 -36.21 6.65 -43.35
C VAL A 46 -37.08 6.06 -44.46
N ASP A 47 -37.60 4.85 -44.28
CA ASP A 47 -38.48 4.19 -45.26
C ASP A 47 -39.83 4.90 -45.43
N LEU A 48 -40.26 5.74 -44.49
CA LEU A 48 -41.46 6.56 -44.60
C LEU A 48 -41.24 7.88 -45.42
N ILE A 49 -40.00 8.18 -45.78
CA ILE A 49 -39.64 9.35 -46.60
C ILE A 49 -39.45 8.88 -48.03
N VAL A 50 -40.55 8.68 -48.74
CA VAL A 50 -40.53 8.04 -50.07
C VAL A 50 -40.17 9.03 -51.19
N ALA A 51 -40.78 10.25 -51.19
CA ALA A 51 -40.55 11.29 -52.21
C ALA A 51 -40.94 12.66 -51.65
N PRO A 52 -40.49 13.76 -52.30
CA PRO A 52 -40.92 15.10 -51.97
C PRO A 52 -42.46 15.22 -51.99
N GLY A 53 -43.06 15.66 -50.89
CA GLY A 53 -44.51 15.79 -50.72
C GLY A 53 -45.26 14.49 -50.32
N GLN A 54 -44.60 13.35 -50.22
CA GLN A 54 -45.19 12.08 -49.79
C GLN A 54 -44.60 11.57 -48.46
N VAL A 55 -44.59 12.45 -47.46
CA VAL A 55 -44.05 12.13 -46.12
C VAL A 55 -45.19 11.98 -45.14
N GLU A 56 -45.27 10.80 -44.48
CA GLU A 56 -46.25 10.54 -43.41
C GLU A 56 -45.82 11.14 -42.07
N PHE A 57 -45.97 12.43 -41.84
CA PHE A 57 -45.54 13.10 -40.62
C PHE A 57 -46.17 12.55 -39.35
N SER A 58 -47.41 12.07 -39.37
CA SER A 58 -48.11 11.48 -38.24
C SER A 58 -47.46 10.16 -37.76
N THR A 59 -46.99 9.35 -38.68
CA THR A 59 -46.34 8.07 -38.41
C THR A 59 -44.88 8.33 -37.96
N ILE A 60 -44.18 9.28 -38.59
CA ILE A 60 -42.84 9.70 -38.16
C ILE A 60 -42.89 10.29 -36.74
N ALA A 61 -43.86 11.12 -36.39
CA ALA A 61 -44.01 11.70 -35.02
C ALA A 61 -44.19 10.59 -33.98
N ARG A 62 -44.97 9.54 -34.26
CA ARG A 62 -45.14 8.37 -33.37
C ARG A 62 -43.82 7.60 -33.20
N LEU A 63 -43.02 7.42 -34.28
CA LEU A 63 -41.72 6.77 -34.23
C LEU A 63 -40.73 7.61 -33.40
N LEU A 64 -40.70 8.94 -33.58
CA LEU A 64 -39.86 9.84 -32.78
C LEU A 64 -40.20 9.77 -31.30
N LEU A 65 -41.51 9.71 -30.96
CA LEU A 65 -41.94 9.52 -29.56
C LEU A 65 -41.46 8.18 -28.99
N LYS A 66 -41.58 7.08 -29.77
CA LYS A 66 -41.04 5.76 -29.37
C LYS A 66 -39.53 5.80 -29.17
N MET A 67 -38.78 6.44 -30.08
CA MET A 67 -37.35 6.65 -29.93
C MET A 67 -37.01 7.44 -28.65
N GLY A 68 -37.72 8.54 -28.37
CA GLY A 68 -37.54 9.32 -27.16
C GLY A 68 -37.73 8.49 -25.87
N ILE A 69 -38.80 7.69 -25.82
CA ILE A 69 -39.07 6.77 -24.70
C ILE A 69 -37.95 5.72 -24.59
N LEU A 70 -37.53 5.15 -25.72
CA LEU A 70 -36.47 4.13 -25.74
C LEU A 70 -35.13 4.70 -25.27
N ILE A 71 -34.75 5.91 -25.71
CA ILE A 71 -33.53 6.61 -25.27
C ILE A 71 -33.60 6.88 -23.76
N GLY A 72 -34.74 7.37 -23.25
CA GLY A 72 -34.94 7.59 -21.82
C GLY A 72 -34.80 6.29 -21.00
N ALA A 73 -35.42 5.20 -21.47
CA ALA A 73 -35.32 3.88 -20.84
C ALA A 73 -33.89 3.34 -20.89
N THR A 74 -33.16 3.53 -22.00
CA THR A 74 -31.74 3.13 -22.15
C THR A 74 -30.86 3.91 -21.16
N ALA A 75 -31.06 5.23 -21.05
CA ALA A 75 -30.31 6.07 -20.13
C ALA A 75 -30.54 5.65 -18.66
N LEU A 76 -31.80 5.37 -18.30
CA LEU A 76 -32.15 4.89 -16.97
C LEU A 76 -31.52 3.53 -16.67
N SER A 77 -31.60 2.59 -17.61
CA SER A 77 -30.99 1.26 -17.49
C SER A 77 -29.46 1.35 -17.32
N GLN A 78 -28.82 2.19 -18.10
CA GLN A 78 -27.38 2.42 -18.00
C GLN A 78 -26.98 3.07 -16.67
N TRP A 79 -27.78 4.01 -16.19
CA TRP A 79 -27.55 4.63 -14.87
C TRP A 79 -27.65 3.60 -13.74
N ILE A 80 -28.67 2.73 -13.74
CA ILE A 80 -28.84 1.65 -12.76
C ILE A 80 -27.66 0.67 -12.84
N MET A 81 -27.27 0.26 -14.05
CA MET A 81 -26.11 -0.61 -14.27
C MET A 81 -24.85 -0.01 -13.66
N ASN A 82 -24.54 1.27 -13.97
CA ASN A 82 -23.35 1.96 -13.44
C ASN A 82 -23.41 2.11 -11.91
N ALA A 83 -24.60 2.38 -11.34
CA ALA A 83 -24.77 2.44 -9.89
C ALA A 83 -24.49 1.09 -9.22
N CYS A 84 -24.94 -0.02 -9.84
CA CYS A 84 -24.62 -1.37 -9.38
C CYS A 84 -23.12 -1.67 -9.46
N ASN A 85 -22.48 -1.36 -10.60
CA ASN A 85 -21.05 -1.59 -10.82
C ASN A 85 -20.18 -0.81 -9.82
N ASN A 86 -20.47 0.46 -9.62
CA ASN A 86 -19.80 1.29 -8.62
C ASN A 86 -19.96 0.69 -7.21
N ARG A 87 -21.17 0.27 -6.86
CA ARG A 87 -21.46 -0.30 -5.54
C ARG A 87 -20.75 -1.63 -5.31
N ILE A 88 -20.65 -2.49 -6.33
CA ILE A 88 -19.89 -3.75 -6.28
C ILE A 88 -18.41 -3.43 -6.09
N THR A 89 -17.84 -2.59 -6.95
CA THR A 89 -16.42 -2.26 -6.95
C THR A 89 -15.98 -1.66 -5.63
N TYR A 90 -16.59 -0.56 -5.20
CA TYR A 90 -16.15 0.13 -3.99
C TYR A 90 -16.40 -0.65 -2.70
N ARG A 91 -17.43 -1.52 -2.63
CA ARG A 91 -17.63 -2.41 -1.49
C ARG A 91 -16.59 -3.54 -1.47
N THR A 92 -16.28 -4.13 -2.62
CA THR A 92 -15.24 -5.16 -2.73
C THR A 92 -13.88 -4.60 -2.35
N VAL A 93 -13.54 -3.41 -2.84
CA VAL A 93 -12.30 -2.70 -2.53
C VAL A 93 -12.20 -2.36 -1.04
N ARG A 94 -13.29 -1.86 -0.45
CA ARG A 94 -13.36 -1.61 1.00
C ARG A 94 -13.06 -2.87 1.81
N ASP A 95 -13.71 -4.00 1.45
CA ASP A 95 -13.54 -5.27 2.17
C ASP A 95 -12.09 -5.77 2.04
N ILE A 96 -11.51 -5.73 0.83
CA ILE A 96 -10.10 -6.10 0.59
C ILE A 96 -9.13 -5.19 1.36
N ARG A 97 -9.35 -3.87 1.37
CA ARG A 97 -8.52 -2.91 2.11
C ARG A 97 -8.60 -3.16 3.62
N SER A 98 -9.78 -3.44 4.13
CA SER A 98 -9.99 -3.79 5.54
C SER A 98 -9.26 -5.08 5.93
N ASP A 99 -9.36 -6.12 5.10
CA ASP A 99 -8.69 -7.41 5.34
C ASP A 99 -7.17 -7.27 5.25
N ALA A 100 -6.66 -6.48 4.30
CA ALA A 100 -5.23 -6.20 4.14
C ALA A 100 -4.68 -5.44 5.35
N PHE A 101 -5.40 -4.42 5.84
CA PHE A 101 -5.00 -3.67 7.03
C PHE A 101 -5.04 -4.54 8.29
N ALA A 102 -6.11 -5.30 8.48
CA ALA A 102 -6.22 -6.24 9.60
C ALA A 102 -5.10 -7.30 9.59
N ARG A 103 -4.67 -7.73 8.39
CA ARG A 103 -3.53 -8.64 8.27
C ARG A 103 -2.22 -7.95 8.66
N LEU A 104 -1.99 -6.71 8.20
CA LEU A 104 -0.79 -5.93 8.49
C LEU A 104 -0.55 -5.80 10.01
N GLU A 105 -1.61 -5.58 10.80
CA GLU A 105 -1.55 -5.45 12.26
C GLU A 105 -1.08 -6.72 12.99
N ILE A 106 -1.21 -7.89 12.35
CA ILE A 106 -0.84 -9.17 12.94
C ILE A 106 0.37 -9.84 12.27
N LEU A 107 1.01 -9.14 11.32
CA LEU A 107 2.24 -9.65 10.69
C LEU A 107 3.42 -9.59 11.68
N PRO A 108 4.38 -10.54 11.56
CA PRO A 108 5.62 -10.47 12.31
C PRO A 108 6.44 -9.27 11.86
N LEU A 109 7.19 -8.64 12.78
CA LEU A 109 8.09 -7.52 12.44
C LEU A 109 9.12 -7.90 11.38
N ARG A 110 9.51 -9.17 11.29
CA ARG A 110 10.38 -9.70 10.21
C ARG A 110 9.86 -9.36 8.81
N TYR A 111 8.53 -9.37 8.62
CA TYR A 111 7.93 -8.98 7.34
C TYR A 111 8.10 -7.47 7.09
N ILE A 112 7.85 -6.66 8.11
CA ILE A 112 7.97 -5.19 8.03
C ILE A 112 9.43 -4.78 7.74
N ASP A 113 10.39 -5.40 8.46
CA ASP A 113 11.81 -5.11 8.31
C ASP A 113 12.39 -5.59 6.96
N ALA A 114 11.78 -6.64 6.36
CA ALA A 114 12.18 -7.16 5.05
C ALA A 114 11.65 -6.35 3.85
N HIS A 115 10.68 -5.45 4.07
CA HIS A 115 10.05 -4.66 3.01
C HIS A 115 10.20 -3.16 3.30
N SER A 116 10.39 -2.36 2.25
CA SER A 116 10.42 -0.90 2.45
C SER A 116 9.03 -0.38 2.85
N TYR A 117 9.00 0.64 3.72
CA TYR A 117 7.76 1.31 4.13
C TYR A 117 6.96 1.80 2.90
N GLY A 118 7.63 2.39 1.91
CA GLY A 118 6.99 2.84 0.67
C GLY A 118 6.34 1.72 -0.13
N GLU A 119 6.92 0.50 -0.12
CA GLU A 119 6.32 -0.66 -0.77
C GLU A 119 5.02 -1.10 -0.09
N ILE A 120 5.02 -1.19 1.24
CA ILE A 120 3.83 -1.57 2.01
C ILE A 120 2.71 -0.54 1.81
N VAL A 121 3.02 0.75 1.91
CA VAL A 121 2.06 1.83 1.67
C VAL A 121 1.53 1.81 0.24
N SER A 122 2.39 1.58 -0.75
CA SER A 122 1.99 1.45 -2.16
C SER A 122 1.02 0.29 -2.38
N ARG A 123 1.25 -0.87 -1.74
CA ARG A 123 0.32 -2.02 -1.79
C ARG A 123 -1.05 -1.67 -1.19
N MET A 124 -1.09 -0.89 -0.11
CA MET A 124 -2.32 -0.51 0.60
C MET A 124 -3.14 0.57 -0.12
N ILE A 125 -2.48 1.46 -0.86
CA ILE A 125 -3.11 2.62 -1.51
C ILE A 125 -3.12 2.41 -3.02
N ALA A 126 -1.97 2.51 -3.68
CA ALA A 126 -1.88 2.55 -5.14
C ALA A 126 -2.36 1.26 -5.82
N ASP A 127 -1.95 0.09 -5.30
CA ASP A 127 -2.38 -1.20 -5.87
C ASP A 127 -3.88 -1.43 -5.68
N VAL A 128 -4.44 -1.03 -4.54
CA VAL A 128 -5.88 -1.16 -4.27
C VAL A 128 -6.69 -0.22 -5.19
N ASP A 129 -6.23 1.00 -5.43
CA ASP A 129 -6.90 1.94 -6.34
C ASP A 129 -6.81 1.48 -7.80
N GLN A 130 -5.63 1.04 -8.25
CA GLN A 130 -5.46 0.47 -9.59
C GLN A 130 -6.32 -0.79 -9.81
N PHE A 131 -6.46 -1.61 -8.78
CA PHE A 131 -7.37 -2.75 -8.80
C PHE A 131 -8.83 -2.32 -8.90
N ALA A 132 -9.24 -1.27 -8.19
CA ALA A 132 -10.59 -0.72 -8.25
C ALA A 132 -10.94 -0.24 -9.68
N ASP A 133 -10.03 0.53 -10.31
CA ASP A 133 -10.22 1.07 -11.66
C ASP A 133 -10.33 -0.04 -12.69
N GLY A 134 -9.45 -1.03 -12.64
CA GLY A 134 -9.51 -2.17 -13.56
C GLY A 134 -10.76 -3.04 -13.38
N LEU A 135 -11.21 -3.22 -12.13
CA LEU A 135 -12.45 -3.95 -11.85
C LEU A 135 -13.68 -3.19 -12.40
N LEU A 136 -13.73 -1.88 -12.21
CA LEU A 136 -14.79 -1.02 -12.73
C LEU A 136 -14.83 -1.03 -14.26
N MET A 137 -13.68 -0.88 -14.92
CA MET A 137 -13.57 -0.98 -16.37
C MET A 137 -13.97 -2.36 -16.88
N GLY A 138 -13.59 -3.42 -16.17
CA GLY A 138 -14.00 -4.78 -16.51
C GLY A 138 -15.51 -4.94 -16.54
N PHE A 139 -16.22 -4.45 -15.52
CA PHE A 139 -17.67 -4.55 -15.46
C PHE A 139 -18.38 -3.62 -16.47
N THR A 140 -17.92 -2.39 -16.62
CA THR A 140 -18.63 -1.38 -17.44
C THR A 140 -18.32 -1.47 -18.92
N GLN A 141 -17.08 -1.79 -19.31
CA GLN A 141 -16.66 -1.75 -20.71
C GLN A 141 -16.47 -3.14 -21.31
N PHE A 142 -15.84 -4.08 -20.60
CA PHE A 142 -15.58 -5.41 -21.14
C PHE A 142 -16.88 -6.19 -21.36
N PHE A 143 -17.74 -6.30 -20.35
CA PHE A 143 -19.00 -7.06 -20.47
C PHE A 143 -19.96 -6.40 -21.44
N THR A 144 -20.14 -5.08 -21.38
CA THR A 144 -20.99 -4.35 -22.34
C THR A 144 -20.44 -4.45 -23.76
N GLY A 145 -19.12 -4.34 -23.94
CA GLY A 145 -18.46 -4.49 -25.24
C GLY A 145 -18.70 -5.86 -25.86
N VAL A 146 -18.51 -6.93 -25.08
CA VAL A 146 -18.78 -8.31 -25.55
C VAL A 146 -20.24 -8.49 -25.91
N LEU A 147 -21.16 -8.04 -25.05
CA LEU A 147 -22.62 -8.12 -25.31
C LEU A 147 -22.99 -7.31 -26.56
N THR A 148 -22.40 -6.13 -26.77
CA THR A 148 -22.63 -5.31 -27.98
C THR A 148 -22.16 -6.02 -29.24
N ILE A 149 -20.95 -6.63 -29.25
CA ILE A 149 -20.46 -7.41 -30.39
C ILE A 149 -21.42 -8.55 -30.73
N VAL A 150 -21.74 -9.39 -29.74
CA VAL A 150 -22.61 -10.55 -29.95
C VAL A 150 -24.03 -10.11 -30.35
N GLY A 151 -24.59 -9.14 -29.64
CA GLY A 151 -25.92 -8.60 -29.95
C GLY A 151 -25.99 -7.98 -31.33
N THR A 152 -25.00 -7.17 -31.73
CA THR A 152 -24.96 -6.57 -33.06
C THR A 152 -24.91 -7.62 -34.15
N LEU A 153 -24.08 -8.66 -33.99
CA LEU A 153 -24.03 -9.78 -34.97
C LEU A 153 -25.38 -10.52 -35.06
N LEU A 154 -26.06 -10.77 -33.97
CA LEU A 154 -27.38 -11.42 -33.97
C LEU A 154 -28.42 -10.57 -34.71
N PHE A 155 -28.45 -9.25 -34.45
CA PHE A 155 -29.36 -8.34 -35.14
C PHE A 155 -29.06 -8.26 -36.65
N MET A 156 -27.78 -8.19 -37.02
CA MET A 156 -27.37 -8.17 -38.44
C MET A 156 -27.73 -9.48 -39.15
N LEU A 157 -27.48 -10.64 -38.54
CA LEU A 157 -27.84 -11.96 -39.09
C LEU A 157 -29.34 -12.10 -39.28
N TRP A 158 -30.13 -11.57 -38.36
CA TRP A 158 -31.60 -11.59 -38.45
C TRP A 158 -32.10 -10.74 -39.62
N MET A 159 -31.44 -9.61 -39.90
CA MET A 159 -31.84 -8.72 -41.02
C MET A 159 -31.39 -9.23 -42.37
N ASN A 160 -30.10 -9.54 -42.55
CA ASN A 160 -29.57 -10.08 -43.81
C ASN A 160 -28.24 -10.81 -43.61
N PRO A 161 -28.18 -12.16 -43.78
CA PRO A 161 -26.99 -12.95 -43.57
C PRO A 161 -25.83 -12.63 -44.51
N LEU A 162 -26.15 -12.26 -45.77
CA LEU A 162 -25.13 -12.01 -46.81
C LEU A 162 -24.30 -10.75 -46.47
N ILE A 163 -24.96 -9.66 -46.10
CA ILE A 163 -24.28 -8.41 -45.68
C ILE A 163 -23.51 -8.61 -44.38
N THR A 164 -24.06 -9.41 -43.47
CA THR A 164 -23.37 -9.77 -42.23
C THR A 164 -22.07 -10.52 -42.49
N LEU A 165 -22.05 -11.42 -43.49
CA LEU A 165 -20.83 -12.14 -43.87
C LEU A 165 -19.71 -11.18 -44.30
N VAL A 166 -20.03 -10.11 -45.00
CA VAL A 166 -19.05 -9.08 -45.43
C VAL A 166 -18.39 -8.46 -44.19
N VAL A 167 -19.18 -8.11 -43.17
CA VAL A 167 -18.65 -7.52 -41.93
C VAL A 167 -17.75 -8.52 -41.18
N VAL A 168 -18.19 -9.77 -41.07
CA VAL A 168 -17.44 -10.83 -40.35
C VAL A 168 -16.11 -11.15 -41.04
N VAL A 169 -16.06 -11.13 -42.39
CA VAL A 169 -14.84 -11.40 -43.17
C VAL A 169 -13.81 -10.25 -43.06
N ILE A 170 -14.27 -9.00 -43.04
CA ILE A 170 -13.35 -7.84 -42.99
C ILE A 170 -12.85 -7.57 -41.56
N THR A 171 -13.63 -7.87 -40.53
CA THR A 171 -13.28 -7.58 -39.10
C THR A 171 -11.94 -8.19 -38.64
N PRO A 172 -11.54 -9.43 -38.97
CA PRO A 172 -10.24 -9.98 -38.60
C PRO A 172 -9.06 -9.12 -39.04
N VAL A 173 -9.20 -8.38 -40.17
CA VAL A 173 -8.16 -7.44 -40.62
C VAL A 173 -7.94 -6.32 -39.60
N SER A 174 -9.03 -5.79 -39.04
CA SER A 174 -8.94 -4.76 -37.95
C SER A 174 -8.23 -5.30 -36.72
N LEU A 175 -8.56 -6.52 -36.30
CA LEU A 175 -7.91 -7.16 -35.15
C LEU A 175 -6.43 -7.42 -35.38
N PHE A 176 -6.07 -7.86 -36.60
CA PHE A 176 -4.68 -8.09 -36.98
C PHE A 176 -3.86 -6.78 -36.95
N VAL A 177 -4.37 -5.72 -37.55
CA VAL A 177 -3.73 -4.40 -37.58
C VAL A 177 -3.58 -3.85 -36.16
N ALA A 178 -4.64 -3.89 -35.36
CA ALA A 178 -4.62 -3.44 -33.97
C ALA A 178 -3.60 -4.23 -33.13
N SER A 179 -3.58 -5.56 -33.23
CA SER A 179 -2.66 -6.43 -32.51
C SER A 179 -1.19 -6.20 -32.91
N PHE A 180 -0.92 -6.01 -34.20
CA PHE A 180 0.42 -5.71 -34.72
C PHE A 180 0.97 -4.39 -34.15
N ILE A 181 0.14 -3.34 -34.21
CA ILE A 181 0.52 -2.02 -33.65
C ILE A 181 0.73 -2.11 -32.13
N ALA A 182 -0.21 -2.75 -31.41
CA ALA A 182 -0.14 -2.89 -29.96
C ALA A 182 1.16 -3.59 -29.51
N ARG A 183 1.59 -4.66 -30.19
CA ARG A 183 2.85 -5.36 -29.86
C ARG A 183 4.08 -4.46 -30.03
N LYS A 184 4.14 -3.66 -31.09
CA LYS A 184 5.24 -2.70 -31.30
C LYS A 184 5.22 -1.57 -30.27
N THR A 185 4.05 -1.03 -30.01
CA THR A 185 3.84 0.06 -29.03
C THR A 185 4.22 -0.38 -27.62
N TYR A 186 3.90 -1.62 -27.24
CA TYR A 186 4.25 -2.17 -25.92
C TYR A 186 5.77 -2.16 -25.64
N ALA A 187 6.58 -2.58 -26.61
CA ALA A 187 8.04 -2.58 -26.45
C ALA A 187 8.57 -1.15 -26.23
N MET A 188 8.03 -0.17 -26.96
CA MET A 188 8.44 1.23 -26.83
C MET A 188 8.00 1.87 -25.52
N PHE A 189 6.79 1.56 -25.03
CA PHE A 189 6.35 2.00 -23.71
C PHE A 189 7.18 1.38 -22.57
N LYS A 190 7.67 0.16 -22.75
CA LYS A 190 8.58 -0.48 -21.79
C LYS A 190 9.92 0.27 -21.70
N GLU A 191 10.49 0.67 -22.84
CA GLU A 191 11.72 1.48 -22.87
C GLU A 191 11.49 2.87 -22.27
N GLN A 192 10.37 3.51 -22.57
CA GLN A 192 9.99 4.80 -21.99
C GLN A 192 9.83 4.69 -20.46
N SER A 193 9.17 3.64 -19.98
CA SER A 193 8.98 3.41 -18.54
C SER A 193 10.31 3.21 -17.82
N ALA A 194 11.25 2.48 -18.41
CA ALA A 194 12.59 2.30 -17.86
C ALA A 194 13.36 3.62 -17.77
N ALA A 195 13.34 4.42 -18.84
CA ALA A 195 13.99 5.73 -18.85
C ALA A 195 13.35 6.72 -17.86
N ARG A 196 12.02 6.67 -17.69
CA ARG A 196 11.30 7.47 -16.69
C ARG A 196 11.69 7.05 -15.26
N GLY A 197 11.79 5.73 -15.00
CA GLY A 197 12.23 5.23 -13.69
C GLY A 197 13.63 5.72 -13.33
N GLU A 198 14.57 5.69 -14.28
CA GLU A 198 15.91 6.20 -14.08
C GLU A 198 15.94 7.72 -13.82
N GLN A 199 15.15 8.50 -14.58
CA GLN A 199 14.99 9.94 -14.35
C GLN A 199 14.43 10.22 -12.95
N THR A 200 13.39 9.49 -12.53
CA THR A 200 12.81 9.63 -11.19
C THR A 200 13.85 9.33 -10.12
N GLY A 201 14.67 8.27 -10.29
CA GLY A 201 15.74 7.95 -9.35
C GLY A 201 16.80 9.08 -9.22
N ILE A 202 17.18 9.71 -10.34
CA ILE A 202 18.09 10.87 -10.30
C ILE A 202 17.47 12.05 -9.55
N ILE A 203 16.18 12.34 -9.80
CA ILE A 203 15.48 13.45 -9.12
C ILE A 203 15.42 13.18 -7.62
N ASP A 204 15.03 11.98 -7.21
CA ASP A 204 14.94 11.58 -5.81
C ASP A 204 16.30 11.68 -5.10
N GLU A 205 17.36 11.15 -5.74
CA GLU A 205 18.74 11.24 -5.25
C GLU A 205 19.21 12.71 -5.07
N MET A 206 18.98 13.55 -6.07
CA MET A 206 19.48 14.94 -6.05
C MET A 206 18.64 15.83 -5.11
N VAL A 207 17.31 15.68 -5.10
CA VAL A 207 16.42 16.46 -4.22
C VAL A 207 16.60 16.04 -2.76
N GLY A 208 16.66 14.73 -2.49
CA GLY A 208 16.88 14.21 -1.14
C GLY A 208 18.21 14.67 -0.54
N ASN A 209 19.24 14.84 -1.38
CA ASN A 209 20.59 15.27 -0.95
C ASN A 209 20.94 16.70 -1.40
N GLN A 210 19.96 17.59 -1.60
CA GLN A 210 20.19 18.93 -2.16
C GLN A 210 21.24 19.75 -1.40
N LYS A 211 21.30 19.63 -0.07
CA LYS A 211 22.32 20.30 0.76
C LYS A 211 23.74 19.84 0.41
N VAL A 212 23.91 18.53 0.16
CA VAL A 212 25.20 17.94 -0.23
C VAL A 212 25.58 18.38 -1.64
N VAL A 213 24.63 18.33 -2.58
CA VAL A 213 24.81 18.80 -3.96
C VAL A 213 25.32 20.25 -3.98
N GLN A 214 24.73 21.13 -3.17
CA GLN A 214 25.12 22.52 -3.06
C GLN A 214 26.49 22.68 -2.36
N ALA A 215 26.69 21.96 -1.24
CA ALA A 215 27.94 22.09 -0.46
C ALA A 215 29.20 21.68 -1.25
N PHE A 216 29.06 20.71 -2.18
CA PHE A 216 30.17 20.23 -3.01
C PHE A 216 30.22 20.84 -4.42
N GLY A 217 29.35 21.83 -4.75
CA GLY A 217 29.28 22.44 -6.07
C GLY A 217 29.01 21.45 -7.20
N TYR A 218 28.16 20.42 -6.93
CA TYR A 218 27.88 19.31 -7.86
C TYR A 218 26.80 19.63 -8.87
N GLN A 219 26.22 20.84 -8.85
CA GLN A 219 25.02 21.23 -9.62
C GLN A 219 25.18 20.97 -11.12
N ASP A 220 26.29 21.42 -11.71
CA ASP A 220 26.51 21.27 -13.16
C ASP A 220 26.63 19.82 -13.59
N ARG A 221 27.24 18.98 -12.77
CA ARG A 221 27.34 17.54 -13.05
C ARG A 221 25.98 16.83 -12.89
N ALA A 222 25.23 17.20 -11.85
CA ALA A 222 23.88 16.70 -11.64
C ALA A 222 22.97 17.07 -12.82
N GLN A 223 23.04 18.32 -13.30
CA GLN A 223 22.31 18.79 -14.46
C GLN A 223 22.71 18.02 -15.72
N GLY A 224 24.00 17.83 -15.98
CA GLY A 224 24.47 17.06 -17.13
C GLY A 224 23.97 15.62 -17.15
N ARG A 225 23.99 14.94 -15.99
CA ARG A 225 23.43 13.57 -15.84
C ARG A 225 21.92 13.53 -16.07
N PHE A 226 21.21 14.52 -15.54
CA PHE A 226 19.77 14.65 -15.73
C PHE A 226 19.43 14.89 -17.20
N ASP A 227 20.13 15.79 -17.89
CA ASP A 227 19.89 16.14 -19.29
C ASP A 227 20.12 14.94 -20.24
N GLU A 228 21.13 14.12 -19.98
CA GLU A 228 21.38 12.89 -20.74
C GLU A 228 20.19 11.92 -20.67
N VAL A 229 19.71 11.65 -19.44
CA VAL A 229 18.57 10.74 -19.24
C VAL A 229 17.27 11.36 -19.75
N ASN A 230 17.08 12.66 -19.58
CA ASN A 230 15.91 13.39 -20.06
C ASN A 230 15.85 13.40 -21.60
N GLU A 231 16.98 13.57 -22.28
CA GLU A 231 17.03 13.48 -23.76
C GLU A 231 16.74 12.05 -24.25
N ARG A 232 17.22 11.03 -23.55
CA ARG A 232 16.86 9.63 -23.85
C ARG A 232 15.37 9.38 -23.65
N LEU A 233 14.79 9.87 -22.53
CA LEU A 233 13.36 9.79 -22.25
C LEU A 233 12.55 10.51 -23.31
N ARG A 234 12.98 11.71 -23.76
CA ARG A 234 12.33 12.46 -24.85
C ARG A 234 12.26 11.63 -26.13
N LYS A 235 13.38 11.00 -26.53
CA LYS A 235 13.43 10.15 -27.75
C LYS A 235 12.52 8.92 -27.65
N CYS A 236 12.56 8.21 -26.53
CA CYS A 236 11.71 7.06 -26.28
C CYS A 236 10.23 7.45 -26.23
N SER A 237 9.90 8.57 -25.58
CA SER A 237 8.53 9.10 -25.47
C SER A 237 7.96 9.48 -26.84
N LEU A 238 8.74 10.19 -27.66
CA LEU A 238 8.31 10.55 -29.02
C LEU A 238 7.98 9.31 -29.85
N ARG A 239 8.83 8.27 -29.80
CA ARG A 239 8.58 7.02 -30.52
C ARG A 239 7.33 6.29 -30.00
N ALA A 240 7.21 6.17 -28.68
CA ALA A 240 6.06 5.51 -28.04
C ALA A 240 4.74 6.22 -28.37
N ILE A 241 4.71 7.56 -28.27
CA ILE A 241 3.53 8.37 -28.59
C ILE A 241 3.20 8.29 -30.08
N PHE A 242 4.20 8.38 -30.96
CA PHE A 242 3.99 8.28 -32.40
C PHE A 242 3.31 6.96 -32.82
N PHE A 243 3.87 5.82 -32.34
CA PHE A 243 3.28 4.51 -32.66
C PHE A 243 1.91 4.31 -31.98
N SER A 244 1.74 4.81 -30.75
CA SER A 244 0.43 4.79 -30.09
C SER A 244 -0.61 5.61 -30.83
N SER A 245 -0.22 6.79 -31.34
CA SER A 245 -1.12 7.69 -32.07
C SER A 245 -1.58 7.13 -33.44
N ILE A 246 -0.79 6.25 -34.06
CA ILE A 246 -1.16 5.58 -35.31
C ILE A 246 -2.29 4.57 -35.11
N THR A 247 -2.50 4.04 -33.90
CA THR A 247 -3.51 3.02 -33.60
C THR A 247 -4.91 3.49 -34.03
N ASN A 248 -5.33 4.68 -33.54
CA ASN A 248 -6.67 5.20 -33.84
C ASN A 248 -6.91 5.49 -35.32
N PRO A 249 -6.03 6.18 -36.06
CA PRO A 249 -6.20 6.36 -37.52
C PRO A 249 -6.25 5.03 -38.27
N SER A 250 -5.39 4.07 -37.93
CA SER A 250 -5.34 2.77 -38.60
C SER A 250 -6.62 1.96 -38.40
N THR A 251 -7.12 1.91 -37.16
CA THR A 251 -8.39 1.22 -36.84
C THR A 251 -9.58 1.92 -37.49
N ARG A 252 -9.59 3.28 -37.52
CA ARG A 252 -10.62 4.03 -38.23
C ARG A 252 -10.60 3.76 -39.74
N PHE A 253 -9.42 3.66 -40.34
CA PHE A 253 -9.29 3.31 -41.75
C PHE A 253 -9.89 1.94 -42.05
N VAL A 254 -9.57 0.91 -41.25
CA VAL A 254 -10.16 -0.43 -41.45
C VAL A 254 -11.67 -0.41 -41.19
N ASN A 255 -12.15 0.32 -40.18
CA ASN A 255 -13.59 0.48 -39.92
C ASN A 255 -14.30 1.17 -41.13
N SER A 256 -13.64 2.14 -41.76
CA SER A 256 -14.17 2.77 -42.97
C SER A 256 -14.24 1.79 -44.15
N LEU A 257 -13.28 0.84 -44.25
CA LEU A 257 -13.37 -0.24 -45.24
C LEU A 257 -14.55 -1.18 -44.99
N VAL A 258 -14.79 -1.55 -43.71
CA VAL A 258 -15.99 -2.34 -43.31
C VAL A 258 -17.25 -1.57 -43.71
N TYR A 259 -17.32 -0.28 -43.39
CA TYR A 259 -18.46 0.58 -43.69
C TYR A 259 -18.68 0.68 -45.21
N ALA A 260 -17.63 0.90 -46.00
CA ALA A 260 -17.70 0.94 -47.46
C ALA A 260 -18.16 -0.40 -48.04
N GLY A 261 -17.64 -1.52 -47.53
CA GLY A 261 -18.07 -2.86 -47.96
C GLY A 261 -19.56 -3.11 -47.69
N VAL A 262 -20.04 -2.73 -46.49
CA VAL A 262 -21.48 -2.80 -46.15
C VAL A 262 -22.29 -1.87 -47.06
N CYS A 263 -21.81 -0.66 -47.33
CA CYS A 263 -22.49 0.29 -48.22
C CYS A 263 -22.65 -0.26 -49.63
N VAL A 264 -21.57 -0.79 -50.23
CA VAL A 264 -21.60 -1.37 -51.59
C VAL A 264 -22.49 -2.61 -51.64
N ALA A 265 -22.29 -3.57 -50.77
CA ALA A 265 -23.08 -4.80 -50.73
C ALA A 265 -24.57 -4.53 -50.45
N GLY A 266 -24.83 -3.61 -49.50
CA GLY A 266 -26.19 -3.20 -49.15
C GLY A 266 -26.88 -2.39 -50.26
N ALA A 267 -26.17 -1.47 -50.92
CA ALA A 267 -26.72 -0.73 -52.07
C ALA A 267 -27.08 -1.66 -53.24
N LEU A 268 -26.18 -2.61 -53.58
CA LEU A 268 -26.47 -3.63 -54.56
C LEU A 268 -27.68 -4.48 -54.19
N SER A 269 -27.80 -4.88 -52.95
CA SER A 269 -28.96 -5.62 -52.44
C SER A 269 -30.25 -4.77 -52.50
N ALA A 270 -30.17 -3.48 -52.18
CA ALA A 270 -31.32 -2.56 -52.26
C ALA A 270 -31.81 -2.35 -53.71
N VAL A 271 -30.88 -2.18 -54.68
CA VAL A 271 -31.23 -2.04 -56.10
C VAL A 271 -31.94 -3.29 -56.64
N HIS A 272 -31.59 -4.49 -56.13
CA HIS A 272 -32.24 -5.74 -56.50
C HIS A 272 -33.49 -6.04 -55.65
N GLY A 273 -33.93 -5.11 -54.78
CA GLY A 273 -35.13 -5.27 -53.95
C GLY A 273 -34.96 -6.21 -52.73
N GLY A 274 -33.72 -6.58 -52.40
CA GLY A 274 -33.43 -7.48 -51.27
C GLY A 274 -33.51 -6.83 -49.91
N ILE A 275 -33.31 -5.52 -49.81
CA ILE A 275 -33.42 -4.70 -48.60
C ILE A 275 -33.97 -3.31 -48.91
N SER A 276 -34.61 -2.65 -47.90
CA SER A 276 -35.03 -1.25 -48.03
C SER A 276 -33.87 -0.27 -47.80
N VAL A 277 -34.03 1.01 -48.14
CA VAL A 277 -33.07 2.09 -47.87
C VAL A 277 -32.92 2.29 -46.33
N GLY A 278 -34.02 2.17 -45.61
CA GLY A 278 -33.99 2.24 -44.16
C GLY A 278 -33.26 1.05 -43.51
N GLN A 279 -33.41 -0.16 -44.06
CA GLN A 279 -32.62 -1.32 -43.63
C GLN A 279 -31.13 -1.13 -43.91
N LEU A 280 -30.75 -0.57 -45.07
CA LEU A 280 -29.36 -0.22 -45.33
C LEU A 280 -28.80 0.78 -44.30
N THR A 281 -29.58 1.80 -43.96
CA THR A 281 -29.21 2.78 -42.91
C THR A 281 -28.98 2.09 -41.57
N SER A 282 -29.84 1.14 -41.21
CA SER A 282 -29.67 0.33 -39.99
C SER A 282 -28.38 -0.50 -40.00
N PHE A 283 -28.07 -1.16 -41.13
CA PHE A 283 -26.82 -1.91 -41.33
C PHE A 283 -25.57 -1.05 -41.17
N LEU A 284 -25.56 0.15 -41.74
CA LEU A 284 -24.45 1.10 -41.63
C LEU A 284 -24.23 1.53 -40.16
N SER A 285 -25.33 1.71 -39.41
CA SER A 285 -25.27 1.99 -37.98
C SER A 285 -24.71 0.80 -37.18
N TYR A 286 -25.14 -0.42 -37.51
CA TYR A 286 -24.60 -1.64 -36.88
C TYR A 286 -23.14 -1.89 -37.23
N ALA A 287 -22.67 -1.62 -38.44
CA ALA A 287 -21.26 -1.74 -38.78
C ALA A 287 -20.38 -0.86 -37.89
N ASN A 288 -20.84 0.36 -37.58
CA ASN A 288 -20.15 1.25 -36.65
C ASN A 288 -20.22 0.75 -35.19
N GLN A 289 -21.39 0.30 -34.75
CA GLN A 289 -21.56 -0.21 -33.37
C GLN A 289 -20.80 -1.52 -33.13
N TYR A 290 -20.64 -2.36 -34.16
CA TYR A 290 -19.90 -3.61 -34.11
C TYR A 290 -18.40 -3.39 -33.94
N THR A 291 -17.84 -2.40 -34.66
CA THR A 291 -16.39 -2.17 -34.69
C THR A 291 -15.87 -1.38 -33.50
N LYS A 292 -16.70 -0.55 -32.87
CA LYS A 292 -16.33 0.31 -31.74
C LYS A 292 -15.78 -0.47 -30.51
N PRO A 293 -16.44 -1.54 -30.01
CA PRO A 293 -15.97 -2.26 -28.84
C PRO A 293 -14.61 -2.94 -29.01
N PHE A 294 -14.21 -3.32 -30.24
CA PHE A 294 -12.90 -3.93 -30.48
C PHE A 294 -11.74 -3.00 -30.14
N ASN A 295 -11.91 -1.69 -30.37
CA ASN A 295 -10.90 -0.69 -30.02
C ASN A 295 -10.84 -0.48 -28.47
N GLU A 296 -11.98 -0.52 -27.80
CA GLU A 296 -12.09 -0.31 -26.37
C GLU A 296 -11.61 -1.53 -25.58
N ILE A 297 -11.97 -2.75 -26.00
CA ILE A 297 -11.61 -4.01 -25.32
C ILE A 297 -10.09 -4.18 -25.18
N SER A 298 -9.30 -3.76 -26.20
CA SER A 298 -7.84 -3.89 -26.12
C SER A 298 -7.25 -3.11 -24.94
N GLY A 299 -7.72 -1.88 -24.71
CA GLY A 299 -7.33 -1.06 -23.54
C GLY A 299 -7.79 -1.68 -22.23
N VAL A 300 -9.05 -2.12 -22.17
CA VAL A 300 -9.64 -2.74 -20.99
C VAL A 300 -8.92 -4.04 -20.58
N VAL A 301 -8.51 -4.86 -21.56
CA VAL A 301 -7.75 -6.09 -21.27
C VAL A 301 -6.41 -5.76 -20.62
N THR A 302 -5.73 -4.70 -21.05
CA THR A 302 -4.48 -4.26 -20.42
C THR A 302 -4.72 -3.80 -19.00
N GLU A 303 -5.74 -2.97 -18.77
CA GLU A 303 -6.09 -2.50 -17.41
C GLU A 303 -6.52 -3.63 -16.48
N LEU A 304 -7.28 -4.62 -16.99
CA LEU A 304 -7.61 -5.83 -16.23
C LEU A 304 -6.36 -6.65 -15.87
N GLN A 305 -5.37 -6.73 -16.76
CA GLN A 305 -4.11 -7.42 -16.46
C GLN A 305 -3.31 -6.69 -15.38
N ASN A 306 -3.26 -5.34 -15.44
CA ASN A 306 -2.64 -4.52 -14.42
C ASN A 306 -3.36 -4.68 -13.07
N ALA A 307 -4.69 -4.58 -13.06
CA ALA A 307 -5.51 -4.76 -11.88
C ALA A 307 -5.33 -6.15 -11.23
N LEU A 308 -5.24 -7.21 -12.05
CA LEU A 308 -4.96 -8.56 -11.54
C LEU A 308 -3.56 -8.69 -10.96
N ALA A 309 -2.56 -8.00 -11.51
CA ALA A 309 -1.20 -7.98 -10.96
C ALA A 309 -1.17 -7.23 -9.61
N CYS A 310 -1.88 -6.10 -9.50
CA CYS A 310 -2.06 -5.39 -8.23
C CYS A 310 -2.80 -6.23 -7.19
N ALA A 311 -3.91 -6.88 -7.59
CA ALA A 311 -4.63 -7.80 -6.73
C ALA A 311 -3.76 -8.97 -6.22
N ASP A 312 -2.86 -9.49 -7.05
CA ASP A 312 -1.93 -10.56 -6.65
C ASP A 312 -1.02 -10.10 -5.51
N ARG A 313 -0.43 -8.89 -5.61
CA ARG A 313 0.41 -8.31 -4.54
C ARG A 313 -0.38 -8.03 -3.26
N ILE A 314 -1.63 -7.57 -3.37
CA ILE A 314 -2.51 -7.35 -2.22
C ILE A 314 -2.85 -8.68 -1.55
N PHE A 315 -3.17 -9.72 -2.32
CA PHE A 315 -3.46 -11.04 -1.77
C PHE A 315 -2.24 -11.74 -1.21
N GLU A 316 -1.03 -11.47 -1.72
CA GLU A 316 0.22 -11.91 -1.08
C GLU A 316 0.32 -11.33 0.35
N LEU A 317 0.03 -10.04 0.53
CA LEU A 317 -0.01 -9.42 1.87
C LEU A 317 -1.09 -10.03 2.78
N ILE A 318 -2.32 -10.23 2.26
CA ILE A 318 -3.44 -10.79 3.06
C ILE A 318 -3.15 -12.23 3.50
N GLU A 319 -2.46 -13.01 2.67
CA GLU A 319 -2.16 -14.42 2.92
C GLU A 319 -0.82 -14.64 3.60
N GLU A 320 -0.03 -13.58 3.82
CA GLU A 320 1.24 -13.70 4.53
C GLU A 320 1.04 -14.32 5.89
N THR A 321 2.02 -15.11 6.30
CA THR A 321 1.96 -15.84 7.56
C THR A 321 1.90 -14.86 8.73
N PRO A 322 0.86 -14.91 9.59
CA PRO A 322 0.79 -14.05 10.77
C PRO A 322 1.89 -14.44 11.76
N GLN A 323 2.18 -13.55 12.71
CA GLN A 323 3.04 -13.90 13.84
C GLN A 323 2.55 -15.18 14.54
N THR A 324 3.47 -15.95 15.12
CA THR A 324 3.16 -17.20 15.84
C THR A 324 1.97 -16.98 16.77
N PRO A 325 0.87 -17.75 16.64
CA PRO A 325 -0.28 -17.61 17.54
C PRO A 325 0.13 -17.80 19.00
N GLU A 326 -0.54 -17.11 19.89
CA GLU A 326 -0.41 -17.38 21.32
C GLU A 326 -1.00 -18.76 21.63
N PRO A 327 -0.40 -19.53 22.59
CA PRO A 327 -1.01 -20.77 23.07
C PRO A 327 -2.45 -20.53 23.55
N ALA A 328 -3.33 -21.52 23.35
CA ALA A 328 -4.72 -21.39 23.79
C ALA A 328 -4.86 -21.23 25.31
N ASP A 329 -3.86 -21.68 26.06
CA ASP A 329 -3.72 -21.62 27.51
C ASP A 329 -2.68 -20.56 27.95
N ALA A 330 -2.38 -19.58 27.08
CA ALA A 330 -1.41 -18.53 27.38
C ALA A 330 -1.77 -17.80 28.69
N LYS A 331 -0.80 -17.74 29.59
CA LYS A 331 -0.96 -17.08 30.88
C LYS A 331 -0.88 -15.56 30.72
N THR A 332 -1.65 -14.85 31.53
CA THR A 332 -1.49 -13.40 31.69
C THR A 332 -0.46 -13.15 32.76
N LEU A 333 0.59 -12.41 32.46
CA LEU A 333 1.60 -11.99 33.40
C LEU A 333 1.01 -10.91 34.32
N THR A 334 0.75 -11.26 35.55
CA THR A 334 0.20 -10.36 36.57
C THR A 334 1.29 -10.03 37.59
N ASP A 335 1.59 -8.75 37.74
CA ASP A 335 2.48 -8.21 38.78
C ASP A 335 3.86 -8.90 38.89
N PRO A 336 4.63 -8.97 37.76
CA PRO A 336 5.93 -9.64 37.78
C PRO A 336 6.89 -8.92 38.72
N ASP A 337 7.73 -9.69 39.38
CA ASP A 337 8.77 -9.18 40.29
C ASP A 337 9.88 -8.41 39.58
N GLY A 338 9.93 -8.48 38.26
CA GLY A 338 10.94 -7.85 37.42
C GLY A 338 12.19 -8.73 37.22
N SER A 339 12.18 -10.00 37.62
CA SER A 339 13.24 -10.93 37.27
C SER A 339 13.18 -11.33 35.79
N VAL A 340 14.34 -11.39 35.12
CA VAL A 340 14.45 -11.79 33.72
C VAL A 340 15.63 -12.73 33.55
N ALA A 341 15.40 -13.87 32.90
CA ALA A 341 16.46 -14.83 32.58
C ALA A 341 16.45 -15.19 31.10
N LEU A 342 17.61 -15.18 30.48
CA LEU A 342 17.87 -15.72 29.15
C LEU A 342 18.76 -16.96 29.36
N GLU A 343 18.33 -18.11 28.85
CA GLU A 343 18.96 -19.41 29.05
C GLU A 343 19.30 -20.01 27.69
N ASP A 344 20.60 -20.06 27.35
CA ASP A 344 21.14 -20.63 26.10
C ASP A 344 20.46 -20.07 24.84
N VAL A 345 20.21 -18.75 24.80
CA VAL A 345 19.45 -18.10 23.73
C VAL A 345 20.32 -17.94 22.49
N SER A 346 19.81 -18.47 21.35
CA SER A 346 20.38 -18.20 20.04
C SER A 346 19.30 -17.60 19.11
N PHE A 347 19.72 -16.65 18.26
CA PHE A 347 18.84 -15.97 17.34
C PHE A 347 19.58 -15.36 16.13
N SER A 348 18.94 -15.45 14.96
CA SER A 348 19.39 -14.81 13.72
C SER A 348 18.22 -14.24 12.93
N TYR A 349 18.39 -13.04 12.34
CA TYR A 349 17.38 -12.46 11.45
C TYR A 349 17.24 -13.24 10.14
N VAL A 350 18.36 -13.76 9.64
CA VAL A 350 18.43 -14.64 8.46
C VAL A 350 19.22 -15.90 8.82
N PRO A 351 18.87 -17.07 8.27
CA PRO A 351 19.48 -18.36 8.68
C PRO A 351 20.99 -18.44 8.52
N GLU A 352 21.55 -17.68 7.57
CA GLU A 352 22.98 -17.67 7.26
C GLU A 352 23.80 -16.77 8.19
N GLN A 353 23.14 -15.96 9.03
CA GLN A 353 23.79 -15.03 9.94
C GLN A 353 23.80 -15.57 11.36
N HIS A 354 24.98 -15.81 11.92
CA HIS A 354 25.15 -16.11 13.35
C HIS A 354 25.24 -14.80 14.12
N LEU A 355 24.12 -14.30 14.67
CA LEU A 355 24.07 -12.98 15.31
C LEU A 355 24.13 -13.06 16.84
N ILE A 356 23.35 -13.94 17.45
CA ILE A 356 23.35 -14.22 18.89
C ILE A 356 23.48 -15.73 19.06
N GLU A 357 24.46 -16.20 19.81
CA GLU A 357 24.70 -17.61 20.05
C GLU A 357 24.98 -17.84 21.54
N HIS A 358 24.31 -18.84 22.12
CA HIS A 358 24.51 -19.31 23.51
C HIS A 358 24.54 -18.16 24.52
N PHE A 359 23.54 -17.26 24.45
CA PHE A 359 23.50 -16.07 25.26
C PHE A 359 22.78 -16.37 26.59
N ASP A 360 23.52 -16.21 27.70
CA ASP A 360 23.03 -16.41 29.07
C ASP A 360 23.04 -15.11 29.87
N LEU A 361 21.91 -14.80 30.51
CA LEU A 361 21.78 -13.64 31.38
C LEU A 361 20.77 -13.92 32.48
N ALA A 362 21.10 -13.57 33.74
CA ALA A 362 20.17 -13.55 34.84
C ALA A 362 20.11 -12.14 35.47
N ALA A 363 18.99 -11.46 35.26
CA ALA A 363 18.70 -10.15 35.84
C ALA A 363 17.80 -10.30 37.09
N LYS A 364 18.25 -9.78 38.21
CA LYS A 364 17.46 -9.77 39.46
C LYS A 364 16.51 -8.58 39.51
N PRO A 365 15.41 -8.65 40.27
CA PRO A 365 14.50 -7.53 40.47
C PRO A 365 15.24 -6.24 40.85
N GLY A 366 14.93 -5.14 40.20
CA GLY A 366 15.47 -3.82 40.46
C GLY A 366 16.91 -3.57 39.98
N GLN A 367 17.57 -4.53 39.29
CA GLN A 367 18.91 -4.35 38.74
C GLN A 367 18.92 -3.46 37.51
N ARG A 368 19.99 -2.67 37.40
CA ARG A 368 20.31 -1.89 36.18
C ARG A 368 21.36 -2.64 35.36
N ILE A 369 20.98 -3.08 34.18
CA ILE A 369 21.82 -3.83 33.25
C ILE A 369 22.18 -2.91 32.07
N ALA A 370 23.45 -2.54 31.96
CA ALA A 370 23.96 -1.79 30.82
C ALA A 370 24.49 -2.75 29.75
N ILE A 371 24.04 -2.60 28.52
CA ILE A 371 24.50 -3.35 27.36
C ILE A 371 25.43 -2.45 26.54
N VAL A 372 26.71 -2.81 26.46
CA VAL A 372 27.75 -2.03 25.76
C VAL A 372 28.43 -2.90 24.71
N GLY A 373 28.94 -2.26 23.67
CA GLY A 373 29.64 -2.93 22.57
C GLY A 373 29.60 -2.13 21.27
N PRO A 374 30.37 -2.50 20.26
CA PRO A 374 30.40 -1.83 18.98
C PRO A 374 29.04 -1.87 18.26
N THR A 375 28.89 -0.99 17.26
CA THR A 375 27.68 -1.01 16.42
C THR A 375 27.57 -2.34 15.69
N GLY A 376 26.34 -2.90 15.63
CA GLY A 376 26.09 -4.19 14.96
C GLY A 376 26.33 -5.44 15.83
N CYS A 377 26.81 -5.33 17.09
CA CYS A 377 27.05 -6.50 17.94
C CYS A 377 25.79 -7.18 18.54
N GLY A 378 24.57 -6.70 18.20
CA GLY A 378 23.33 -7.34 18.64
C GLY A 378 22.61 -6.68 19.84
N LYS A 379 23.01 -5.48 20.31
CA LYS A 379 22.36 -4.80 21.46
C LYS A 379 20.85 -4.61 21.28
N THR A 380 20.44 -4.04 20.16
CA THR A 380 19.01 -3.83 19.83
C THR A 380 18.28 -5.17 19.63
N THR A 381 18.99 -6.20 19.19
CA THR A 381 18.43 -7.55 19.03
C THR A 381 18.00 -8.13 20.37
N ILE A 382 18.78 -7.97 21.43
CA ILE A 382 18.39 -8.40 22.79
C ILE A 382 17.09 -7.71 23.22
N ILE A 383 16.96 -6.40 22.97
CA ILE A 383 15.72 -5.66 23.26
C ILE A 383 14.52 -6.26 22.49
N ASN A 384 14.70 -6.53 21.22
CA ASN A 384 13.66 -7.11 20.36
C ASN A 384 13.21 -8.48 20.88
N LEU A 385 14.14 -9.29 21.40
CA LEU A 385 13.85 -10.61 21.96
C LEU A 385 13.13 -10.49 23.32
N LEU A 386 13.54 -9.57 24.20
CA LEU A 386 12.87 -9.30 25.49
C LEU A 386 11.41 -8.89 25.31
N MET A 387 11.12 -8.06 24.30
CA MET A 387 9.76 -7.62 23.94
C MET A 387 8.97 -8.66 23.14
N ARG A 388 9.60 -9.81 22.85
CA ARG A 388 9.04 -10.84 21.96
C ARG A 388 8.52 -10.24 20.64
N PHE A 389 9.30 -9.33 20.04
CA PHE A 389 9.09 -8.89 18.67
C PHE A 389 9.53 -9.97 17.68
N TYR A 390 10.48 -10.81 18.12
CA TYR A 390 10.95 -12.02 17.47
C TYR A 390 10.97 -13.15 18.48
N ASP A 391 10.61 -14.36 18.05
CA ASP A 391 10.80 -15.56 18.85
C ASP A 391 12.26 -16.06 18.68
N VAL A 392 12.86 -16.63 19.72
CA VAL A 392 14.24 -17.18 19.68
C VAL A 392 14.31 -18.45 18.83
N ASP A 393 15.46 -18.69 18.19
CA ASP A 393 15.70 -19.91 17.39
C ASP A 393 15.95 -21.11 18.32
N SER A 394 16.69 -20.92 19.44
CA SER A 394 16.89 -21.91 20.49
C SER A 394 17.01 -21.24 21.87
N GLY A 395 16.95 -22.04 22.93
CA GLY A 395 16.94 -21.55 24.31
C GLY A 395 15.58 -21.03 24.76
N CYS A 396 15.54 -20.33 25.88
CA CYS A 396 14.33 -19.69 26.38
C CYS A 396 14.60 -18.36 27.09
N ILE A 397 13.58 -17.49 27.08
CA ILE A 397 13.56 -16.24 27.83
C ILE A 397 12.45 -16.34 28.87
N ARG A 398 12.76 -16.08 30.12
CA ARG A 398 11.82 -16.11 31.24
C ARG A 398 11.65 -14.74 31.85
N VAL A 399 10.43 -14.39 32.20
CA VAL A 399 10.07 -13.17 32.93
C VAL A 399 9.21 -13.56 34.12
N GLY A 400 9.61 -13.18 35.33
CA GLY A 400 8.93 -13.64 36.54
C GLY A 400 8.92 -15.16 36.68
N GLY A 401 9.94 -15.87 36.19
CA GLY A 401 10.05 -17.33 36.14
C GLY A 401 9.28 -18.05 35.02
N GLU A 402 8.41 -17.36 34.30
CA GLU A 402 7.60 -17.95 33.23
C GLU A 402 8.26 -17.74 31.82
N ASP A 403 8.26 -18.76 30.96
CA ASP A 403 8.72 -18.62 29.58
C ASP A 403 7.82 -17.63 28.81
N ILE A 404 8.41 -16.63 28.15
CA ILE A 404 7.66 -15.59 27.42
C ILE A 404 6.80 -16.18 26.30
N ARG A 405 7.10 -17.37 25.79
CA ARG A 405 6.31 -18.08 24.78
C ARG A 405 4.97 -18.59 25.34
N GLN A 406 4.89 -18.79 26.65
CA GLN A 406 3.67 -19.23 27.36
C GLN A 406 2.83 -18.04 27.85
N LEU A 407 3.30 -16.82 27.67
CA LEU A 407 2.60 -15.60 28.07
C LEU A 407 1.85 -14.96 26.91
N THR A 408 0.76 -14.24 27.22
CA THR A 408 0.16 -13.34 26.23
C THR A 408 1.11 -12.18 25.94
N ARG A 409 1.30 -11.84 24.66
CA ARG A 409 2.18 -10.72 24.27
C ARG A 409 1.74 -9.39 24.87
N GLY A 410 0.43 -9.22 25.02
CA GLY A 410 -0.14 -8.03 25.64
C GLY A 410 0.36 -7.85 27.07
N SER A 411 0.24 -8.88 27.93
CA SER A 411 0.69 -8.79 29.33
C SER A 411 2.21 -8.67 29.47
N LEU A 412 2.97 -9.37 28.60
CA LEU A 412 4.43 -9.24 28.56
C LEU A 412 4.84 -7.80 28.24
N ARG A 413 4.31 -7.24 27.15
CA ARG A 413 4.69 -5.91 26.67
C ARG A 413 4.24 -4.77 27.59
N THR A 414 3.11 -4.91 28.27
CA THR A 414 2.66 -3.93 29.29
C THR A 414 3.51 -3.96 30.56
N SER A 415 4.24 -5.05 30.79
CA SER A 415 5.19 -5.15 31.93
C SER A 415 6.52 -4.43 31.65
N TYR A 416 6.77 -3.99 30.42
CA TYR A 416 7.93 -3.21 30.01
C TYR A 416 7.56 -1.76 29.68
N GLY A 417 8.33 -0.81 30.19
CA GLY A 417 8.33 0.57 29.71
C GLY A 417 9.47 0.78 28.72
N MET A 418 9.17 1.17 27.51
CA MET A 418 10.16 1.30 26.45
C MET A 418 10.35 2.77 26.05
N VAL A 419 11.59 3.24 26.10
CA VAL A 419 12.01 4.54 25.57
C VAL A 419 13.10 4.29 24.53
N LEU A 420 12.74 4.50 23.25
CA LEU A 420 13.63 4.28 22.12
C LEU A 420 14.44 5.52 21.77
N GLN A 421 15.51 5.33 21.00
CA GLN A 421 16.31 6.39 20.39
C GLN A 421 15.45 7.27 19.48
N ASP A 422 14.66 6.65 18.60
CA ASP A 422 13.71 7.35 17.74
C ASP A 422 12.43 7.65 18.51
N THR A 423 12.19 8.93 18.74
CA THR A 423 11.01 9.40 19.46
C THR A 423 9.80 9.46 18.51
N TRP A 424 8.89 8.53 18.65
CA TRP A 424 7.65 8.56 17.90
C TRP A 424 6.50 9.20 18.67
N LEU A 425 5.82 10.16 18.03
CA LEU A 425 4.64 10.83 18.55
C LEU A 425 3.49 10.68 17.56
N LYS A 426 2.33 10.27 18.07
CA LYS A 426 1.10 10.15 17.29
C LYS A 426 0.57 11.54 16.95
N THR A 427 0.04 11.72 15.74
CA THR A 427 -0.75 12.92 15.40
C THR A 427 -1.95 13.04 16.35
N GLY A 428 -2.07 14.18 17.03
CA GLY A 428 -3.08 14.42 18.06
C GLY A 428 -2.59 15.46 19.07
N THR A 429 -3.17 15.48 20.25
CA THR A 429 -2.73 16.39 21.34
C THR A 429 -1.58 15.82 22.15
N ILE A 430 -0.86 16.66 22.88
CA ILE A 430 0.17 16.23 23.83
C ILE A 430 -0.46 15.29 24.89
N ARG A 431 -1.68 15.61 25.37
CA ARG A 431 -2.42 14.76 26.30
C ARG A 431 -2.64 13.36 25.76
N GLU A 432 -3.16 13.24 24.53
CA GLU A 432 -3.39 11.95 23.86
C GLU A 432 -2.12 11.13 23.68
N ASN A 433 -1.00 11.78 23.48
CA ASN A 433 0.30 11.13 23.41
C ASN A 433 0.80 10.62 24.77
N ILE A 434 0.57 11.35 25.85
CA ILE A 434 0.98 10.93 27.19
C ILE A 434 0.14 9.76 27.70
N VAL A 435 -1.19 9.79 27.50
CA VAL A 435 -2.12 8.76 28.02
C VAL A 435 -2.15 7.48 27.17
N MET A 436 -1.32 7.36 26.15
CA MET A 436 -1.35 6.23 25.19
C MET A 436 -1.26 4.86 25.87
N GLY A 437 -0.50 4.73 26.96
CA GLY A 437 -0.37 3.49 27.74
C GLY A 437 -1.39 3.35 28.89
N LYS A 438 -2.08 4.46 29.28
CA LYS A 438 -3.09 4.51 30.33
C LYS A 438 -4.19 5.50 29.96
N PRO A 439 -5.16 5.10 29.10
CA PRO A 439 -6.18 6.01 28.54
C PRO A 439 -7.11 6.64 29.58
N ASP A 440 -7.31 5.99 30.70
CA ASP A 440 -8.16 6.36 31.85
C ASP A 440 -7.45 7.20 32.90
N ALA A 441 -6.22 7.67 32.64
CA ALA A 441 -5.45 8.51 33.54
C ALA A 441 -6.14 9.85 33.83
N THR A 442 -6.16 10.23 35.12
CA THR A 442 -6.68 11.54 35.52
C THR A 442 -5.72 12.67 35.17
N ASP A 443 -6.22 13.91 35.12
CA ASP A 443 -5.37 15.07 34.81
C ASP A 443 -4.28 15.29 35.90
N GLU A 444 -4.56 14.94 37.15
CA GLU A 444 -3.59 14.99 38.23
C GLU A 444 -2.45 14.00 38.01
N GLU A 445 -2.75 12.76 37.60
CA GLU A 445 -1.75 11.75 37.25
C GLU A 445 -0.88 12.18 36.07
N ILE A 446 -1.49 12.72 35.02
CA ILE A 446 -0.79 13.24 33.84
C ILE A 446 0.17 14.36 34.24
N ILE A 447 -0.31 15.34 35.04
CA ILE A 447 0.51 16.45 35.50
C ILE A 447 1.63 15.98 36.41
N ALA A 448 1.37 15.00 37.30
CA ALA A 448 2.38 14.42 38.18
C ALA A 448 3.49 13.72 37.36
N ALA A 449 3.12 12.89 36.38
CA ALA A 449 4.07 12.23 35.48
C ALA A 449 4.89 13.24 34.66
N ALA A 450 4.25 14.30 34.15
CA ALA A 450 4.92 15.35 33.40
C ALA A 450 5.87 16.21 34.26
N LYS A 451 5.55 16.41 35.53
CA LYS A 451 6.47 17.07 36.48
C LYS A 451 7.67 16.17 36.81
N ALA A 452 7.43 14.88 37.03
CA ALA A 452 8.48 13.91 37.34
C ALA A 452 9.47 13.74 36.16
N SER A 453 9.01 13.83 34.93
CA SER A 453 9.81 13.78 33.71
C SER A 453 10.38 15.14 33.26
N HIS A 454 10.15 16.23 33.98
CA HIS A 454 10.50 17.61 33.60
C HIS A 454 9.77 18.14 32.32
N ALA A 455 8.74 17.45 31.82
CA ALA A 455 7.99 17.88 30.65
C ALA A 455 6.99 19.02 30.94
N HIS A 456 6.41 19.08 32.14
CA HIS A 456 5.38 20.05 32.54
C HIS A 456 5.78 21.50 32.25
N GLY A 457 7.05 21.85 32.48
CA GLY A 457 7.55 23.23 32.38
C GLY A 457 7.49 23.78 30.93
N PHE A 458 7.77 22.97 29.92
CA PHE A 458 7.65 23.40 28.54
C PHE A 458 6.22 23.27 28.02
N ILE A 459 5.47 22.22 28.44
CA ILE A 459 4.09 22.03 28.02
C ILE A 459 3.22 23.26 28.39
N ARG A 460 3.36 23.79 29.61
CA ARG A 460 2.64 24.99 30.05
C ARG A 460 2.94 26.26 29.25
N ARG A 461 4.07 26.33 28.56
CA ARG A 461 4.45 27.49 27.73
C ARG A 461 3.88 27.43 26.31
N LEU A 462 3.34 26.26 25.91
CA LEU A 462 2.69 26.12 24.63
C LEU A 462 1.30 26.79 24.65
N PRO A 463 0.82 27.32 23.52
CA PRO A 463 -0.40 28.11 23.45
C PRO A 463 -1.63 27.42 24.05
N GLN A 464 -1.74 26.09 23.89
CA GLN A 464 -2.87 25.29 24.38
C GLN A 464 -2.45 24.29 25.47
N GLY A 465 -1.23 24.40 26.01
CA GLY A 465 -0.72 23.50 27.04
C GLY A 465 -0.80 22.03 26.62
N TYR A 466 -1.42 21.18 27.45
CA TYR A 466 -1.61 19.74 27.17
C TYR A 466 -2.50 19.45 25.95
N ASN A 467 -3.35 20.39 25.54
CA ASN A 467 -4.22 20.26 24.37
C ASN A 467 -3.56 20.76 23.07
N THR A 468 -2.29 21.16 23.12
CA THR A 468 -1.54 21.58 21.94
C THR A 468 -1.49 20.42 20.94
N PRO A 469 -2.00 20.63 19.68
CA PRO A 469 -1.91 19.62 18.64
C PRO A 469 -0.46 19.46 18.16
N ILE A 470 -0.04 18.22 17.97
CA ILE A 470 1.25 17.87 17.37
C ILE A 470 1.02 16.95 16.18
N THR A 471 1.87 17.11 15.17
CA THR A 471 1.92 16.25 14.00
C THR A 471 2.89 15.09 14.24
N GLU A 472 2.94 14.13 13.34
CA GLU A 472 3.88 13.00 13.37
C GLU A 472 5.35 13.47 13.47
N ASP A 473 5.69 14.59 12.83
CA ASP A 473 7.02 15.22 12.94
C ASP A 473 7.26 15.92 14.28
N GLY A 474 6.27 15.94 15.18
CA GLY A 474 6.34 16.54 16.51
C GLY A 474 6.03 18.02 16.57
N GLY A 475 5.47 18.65 15.50
CA GLY A 475 4.82 19.97 15.57
C GLY A 475 5.67 21.13 16.11
N GLY A 476 6.97 21.19 15.80
CA GLY A 476 7.88 22.24 16.28
C GLY A 476 8.50 21.97 17.64
N LEU A 477 8.29 20.81 18.24
CA LEU A 477 9.00 20.39 19.45
C LEU A 477 10.45 20.02 19.15
N SER A 478 11.38 20.42 20.02
CA SER A 478 12.78 19.98 19.92
C SER A 478 12.89 18.47 20.20
N GLN A 479 13.97 17.83 19.73
CA GLN A 479 14.21 16.39 19.95
C GLN A 479 14.20 16.04 21.44
N GLY A 480 14.81 16.89 22.30
CA GLY A 480 14.77 16.70 23.75
C GLY A 480 13.35 16.79 24.34
N GLN A 481 12.50 17.70 23.83
CA GLN A 481 11.10 17.80 24.27
C GLN A 481 10.29 16.56 23.86
N LYS A 482 10.51 16.05 22.65
CA LYS A 482 9.87 14.80 22.21
C LYS A 482 10.29 13.63 23.11
N GLN A 483 11.58 13.53 23.46
CA GLN A 483 12.08 12.48 24.35
C GLN A 483 11.49 12.59 25.75
N LEU A 484 11.36 13.80 26.32
CA LEU A 484 10.69 14.01 27.61
C LEU A 484 9.21 13.59 27.57
N LEU A 485 8.49 13.78 26.44
CA LEU A 485 7.14 13.26 26.30
C LEU A 485 7.08 11.73 26.28
N CYS A 486 8.02 11.07 25.58
CA CYS A 486 8.13 9.61 25.58
C CYS A 486 8.43 9.06 26.99
N ILE A 487 9.31 9.73 27.76
CA ILE A 487 9.57 9.39 29.16
C ILE A 487 8.32 9.63 30.01
N THR A 488 7.57 10.72 29.79
CA THR A 488 6.31 11.00 30.52
C THR A 488 5.29 9.89 30.31
N ARG A 489 5.18 9.37 29.10
CA ARG A 489 4.30 8.23 28.75
C ARG A 489 4.63 7.01 29.60
N VAL A 490 5.90 6.66 29.75
CA VAL A 490 6.33 5.52 30.57
C VAL A 490 6.17 5.82 32.05
N MET A 491 6.45 7.05 32.52
CA MET A 491 6.25 7.47 33.91
C MET A 491 4.79 7.44 34.35
N LEU A 492 3.83 7.58 33.42
CA LEU A 492 2.42 7.48 33.73
C LEU A 492 1.99 6.02 34.02
N CYS A 493 2.61 5.05 33.35
CA CYS A 493 2.29 3.62 33.44
C CYS A 493 3.07 2.93 34.58
N LEU A 494 4.29 3.38 34.85
CA LEU A 494 5.20 2.84 35.87
C LEU A 494 5.36 1.31 35.85
N PRO A 495 5.73 0.69 34.75
CA PRO A 495 5.88 -0.76 34.64
C PRO A 495 7.08 -1.26 35.49
N PRO A 496 7.11 -2.54 35.92
CA PRO A 496 8.18 -3.11 36.76
C PRO A 496 9.53 -3.25 36.05
N MET A 497 9.52 -3.29 34.70
CA MET A 497 10.73 -3.41 33.89
C MET A 497 10.84 -2.28 32.85
N LEU A 498 12.06 -1.91 32.53
CA LEU A 498 12.35 -0.82 31.61
C LEU A 498 13.34 -1.26 30.52
N ILE A 499 13.13 -0.73 29.32
CA ILE A 499 14.06 -0.79 28.20
C ILE A 499 14.36 0.64 27.76
N LEU A 500 15.61 1.05 27.87
CA LEU A 500 16.07 2.40 27.58
C LEU A 500 17.15 2.38 26.51
N ASP A 501 16.94 3.10 25.42
CA ASP A 501 17.94 3.30 24.38
C ASP A 501 18.41 4.76 24.40
N GLU A 502 19.66 4.97 24.83
CA GLU A 502 20.23 6.29 25.17
C GLU A 502 20.94 6.99 24.02
N ALA A 503 20.37 7.16 22.86
CA ALA A 503 20.99 7.99 21.85
C ALA A 503 20.50 9.44 21.93
N THR A 504 21.36 10.35 22.36
CA THR A 504 21.02 11.79 22.58
C THR A 504 21.99 12.75 21.86
N SER A 505 22.56 12.34 20.73
CA SER A 505 23.59 13.08 20.01
C SER A 505 23.19 14.47 19.48
N SER A 506 21.89 14.85 19.60
CA SER A 506 21.35 16.10 19.02
C SER A 506 20.58 16.96 20.03
N ILE A 507 20.85 16.81 21.35
CA ILE A 507 20.11 17.49 22.42
C ILE A 507 21.02 18.50 23.13
N ASP A 508 20.49 19.67 23.46
CA ASP A 508 21.19 20.67 24.24
C ASP A 508 21.50 20.18 25.67
N THR A 509 22.63 20.57 26.23
CA THR A 509 23.14 20.10 27.52
C THR A 509 22.14 20.30 28.68
N ARG A 510 21.35 21.38 28.67
CA ARG A 510 20.38 21.65 29.75
C ARG A 510 19.19 20.68 29.70
N THR A 511 18.70 20.37 28.52
CA THR A 511 17.64 19.39 28.33
C THR A 511 18.15 17.97 28.58
N GLU A 512 19.40 17.71 28.22
CA GLU A 512 20.09 16.46 28.48
C GLU A 512 20.13 16.12 29.98
N ILE A 513 20.52 17.07 30.83
CA ILE A 513 20.51 16.88 32.30
C ILE A 513 19.12 16.49 32.79
N LYS A 514 18.06 17.16 32.29
CA LYS A 514 16.67 16.83 32.68
C LYS A 514 16.26 15.42 32.26
N ILE A 515 16.67 15.00 31.07
CA ILE A 515 16.41 13.65 30.56
C ILE A 515 17.10 12.62 31.46
N GLN A 516 18.35 12.86 31.85
CA GLN A 516 19.11 11.98 32.73
C GLN A 516 18.48 11.89 34.13
N GLU A 517 18.06 13.02 34.71
CA GLU A 517 17.32 13.03 35.97
C GLU A 517 15.99 12.26 35.87
N ALA A 518 15.28 12.42 34.75
CA ALA A 518 14.04 11.70 34.51
C ALA A 518 14.27 10.18 34.36
N PHE A 519 15.32 9.75 33.65
CA PHE A 519 15.71 8.35 33.56
C PHE A 519 16.10 7.79 34.93
N ASN A 520 16.90 8.50 35.70
CA ASN A 520 17.29 8.04 37.05
C ASN A 520 16.10 7.85 37.97
N ARG A 521 15.09 8.73 37.92
CA ARG A 521 13.82 8.56 38.66
C ARG A 521 13.02 7.37 38.16
N LEU A 522 12.96 7.20 36.84
CA LEU A 522 12.20 6.12 36.22
C LEU A 522 12.78 4.74 36.60
N MET A 523 14.11 4.61 36.66
CA MET A 523 14.81 3.37 36.97
C MET A 523 14.76 2.96 38.47
N GLN A 524 14.40 3.86 39.38
CA GLN A 524 14.37 3.55 40.81
C GLN A 524 13.47 2.37 41.13
N GLY A 525 14.04 1.29 41.69
CA GLY A 525 13.34 0.08 42.10
C GLY A 525 12.83 -0.79 40.95
N ARG A 526 13.27 -0.55 39.68
CA ARG A 526 12.84 -1.28 38.49
C ARG A 526 14.00 -1.93 37.79
N THR A 527 13.76 -3.15 37.27
CA THR A 527 14.75 -3.82 36.43
C THR A 527 14.88 -3.09 35.10
N SER A 528 16.09 -2.63 34.78
CA SER A 528 16.29 -1.74 33.64
C SER A 528 17.37 -2.29 32.70
N PHE A 529 17.01 -2.49 31.42
CA PHE A 529 17.93 -2.82 30.36
C PHE A 529 18.25 -1.56 29.58
N ILE A 530 19.52 -1.19 29.53
CA ILE A 530 19.96 0.08 28.99
C ILE A 530 20.99 -0.15 27.89
N VAL A 531 20.67 0.23 26.65
CA VAL A 531 21.67 0.35 25.59
C VAL A 531 22.43 1.64 25.86
N ALA A 532 23.55 1.50 26.54
CA ALA A 532 24.26 2.64 27.07
C ALA A 532 25.27 3.20 26.06
N HIS A 533 25.11 4.48 25.75
CA HIS A 533 26.04 5.31 24.99
C HIS A 533 26.72 6.38 25.84
N ARG A 534 26.41 6.42 27.14
CA ARG A 534 26.92 7.43 28.09
C ARG A 534 27.69 6.81 29.23
N LEU A 535 28.77 7.47 29.57
CA LEU A 535 29.65 7.06 30.66
C LEU A 535 28.95 7.02 32.02
N SER A 536 28.11 8.02 32.33
CA SER A 536 27.39 8.10 33.62
C SER A 536 26.49 6.88 33.84
N THR A 537 25.73 6.50 32.82
CA THR A 537 24.81 5.36 32.87
C THR A 537 25.55 4.03 32.98
N ILE A 538 26.68 3.87 32.28
CA ILE A 538 27.52 2.67 32.33
C ILE A 538 28.11 2.51 33.74
N ARG A 539 28.60 3.60 34.34
CA ARG A 539 29.21 3.58 35.70
C ARG A 539 28.26 3.24 36.82
N GLU A 540 26.99 3.65 36.70
CA GLU A 540 25.94 3.44 37.68
C GLU A 540 25.21 2.10 37.52
N ALA A 541 25.53 1.32 36.48
CA ALA A 541 24.92 0.01 36.25
C ALA A 541 25.43 -1.04 37.27
N ASP A 542 24.50 -1.86 37.78
CA ASP A 542 24.83 -2.98 38.65
C ASP A 542 25.56 -4.10 37.87
N VAL A 543 25.15 -4.29 36.63
CA VAL A 543 25.73 -5.27 35.70
C VAL A 543 25.97 -4.61 34.36
N ILE A 544 27.16 -4.77 33.83
CA ILE A 544 27.54 -4.36 32.49
C ILE A 544 27.75 -5.63 31.66
N LEU A 545 27.02 -5.76 30.56
CA LEU A 545 27.18 -6.79 29.55
C LEU A 545 28.00 -6.22 28.39
N VAL A 546 29.17 -6.74 28.17
CA VAL A 546 30.06 -6.33 27.08
C VAL A 546 29.86 -7.32 25.94
N MET A 547 29.27 -6.82 24.85
CA MET A 547 28.96 -7.61 23.67
C MET A 547 29.95 -7.35 22.54
N LYS A 548 30.37 -8.42 21.88
CA LYS A 548 31.15 -8.39 20.64
C LYS A 548 30.72 -9.57 19.76
N ASP A 549 30.46 -9.30 18.50
CA ASP A 549 30.11 -10.32 17.51
C ASP A 549 29.00 -11.29 18.00
N GLY A 550 27.97 -10.75 18.67
CA GLY A 550 26.81 -11.50 19.15
C GLY A 550 26.97 -12.24 20.46
N HIS A 551 28.16 -12.23 21.05
CA HIS A 551 28.45 -12.93 22.32
C HIS A 551 28.70 -11.96 23.47
N ILE A 552 28.38 -12.40 24.70
CA ILE A 552 28.86 -11.72 25.90
C ILE A 552 30.31 -12.15 26.11
N ILE A 553 31.24 -11.21 25.91
CA ILE A 553 32.68 -11.47 26.13
C ILE A 553 33.13 -11.13 27.54
N GLU A 554 32.48 -10.18 28.18
CA GLU A 554 32.73 -9.79 29.56
C GLU A 554 31.44 -9.43 30.29
N GLN A 555 31.36 -9.77 31.58
CA GLN A 555 30.27 -9.39 32.45
C GLN A 555 30.82 -9.00 33.84
N GLY A 556 30.27 -7.93 34.40
CA GLY A 556 30.66 -7.43 35.70
C GLY A 556 30.14 -6.03 35.99
N ASN A 557 30.62 -5.38 37.05
CA ASN A 557 30.40 -3.97 37.28
C ASN A 557 31.56 -3.12 36.69
N HIS A 558 31.38 -1.83 36.68
CA HIS A 558 32.37 -0.88 36.13
C HIS A 558 33.78 -1.09 36.68
N ARG A 559 33.90 -1.22 38.03
CA ARG A 559 35.18 -1.37 38.71
C ARG A 559 35.84 -2.70 38.36
N THR A 560 35.13 -3.80 38.46
CA THR A 560 35.68 -5.14 38.18
C THR A 560 36.12 -5.32 36.72
N LEU A 561 35.40 -4.69 35.77
CA LEU A 561 35.74 -4.77 34.35
C LEU A 561 36.96 -3.89 34.00
N LEU A 562 37.12 -2.73 34.65
CA LEU A 562 38.35 -1.95 34.49
C LEU A 562 39.58 -2.65 35.08
N GLU A 563 39.44 -3.29 36.26
CA GLU A 563 40.52 -4.06 36.90
C GLU A 563 40.97 -5.25 36.04
N LYS A 564 40.02 -5.90 35.31
CA LYS A 564 40.35 -6.96 34.33
C LYS A 564 41.17 -6.51 33.15
N ASN A 565 41.17 -5.20 32.84
CA ASN A 565 41.88 -4.58 31.73
C ASN A 565 41.62 -5.28 30.38
N GLY A 566 40.40 -5.75 30.15
CA GLY A 566 39.94 -6.43 28.95
C GLY A 566 39.32 -5.47 27.93
N PHE A 567 38.45 -6.00 27.08
CA PHE A 567 37.81 -5.26 25.97
C PHE A 567 36.96 -4.09 26.50
N TYR A 568 36.31 -4.23 27.65
CA TYR A 568 35.59 -3.11 28.29
C TYR A 568 36.53 -1.93 28.62
N ALA A 569 37.71 -2.22 29.19
CA ALA A 569 38.66 -1.19 29.54
C ALA A 569 39.23 -0.50 28.28
N GLU A 570 39.46 -1.25 27.22
CA GLU A 570 39.86 -0.70 25.92
C GLU A 570 38.77 0.20 25.32
N LEU A 571 37.52 -0.28 25.28
CA LEU A 571 36.37 0.49 24.80
C LEU A 571 36.14 1.75 25.64
N TYR A 572 36.30 1.65 26.95
CA TYR A 572 36.17 2.78 27.87
C TYR A 572 37.23 3.85 27.57
N ARG A 573 38.51 3.47 27.45
CA ARG A 573 39.61 4.41 27.13
C ARG A 573 39.43 5.03 25.75
N SER A 574 39.02 4.25 24.76
CA SER A 574 38.87 4.77 23.39
C SER A 574 37.73 5.77 23.21
N GLN A 575 36.66 5.65 24.04
CA GLN A 575 35.49 6.53 23.94
C GLN A 575 35.48 7.67 24.94
N PHE A 576 36.13 7.52 26.10
CA PHE A 576 35.96 8.40 27.26
C PHE A 576 37.25 8.89 27.90
N ASP A 577 38.41 8.33 27.61
CA ASP A 577 39.71 8.90 28.00
C ASP A 577 40.15 9.92 26.94
N ILE A 578 40.03 11.19 27.29
CA ILE A 578 40.57 12.34 26.57
C ILE A 578 41.90 12.72 27.22
#